data_f2c2855b241b70bb3cd701f39762382a
#
_entry.id   f2c2855b241b70bb3cd701f39762382a
#
_cell.length_a   1.000
_cell.length_b   1.000
_cell.length_c   1.000
_cell.angle_alpha   90.00
_cell.angle_beta   90.00
_cell.angle_gamma   90.00
#
_symmetry.space_group_name_H-M   'P 1'
#
loop_
_entity.id
_entity.type
_entity.pdbx_description
1 polymer ?
#
loop_
_entity_poly.entity_id
_entity_poly.type
_entity_poly.pdbx_seq_one_letter_code
_entity_poly.pdbx_strand_id
1 'polypeptide(L)'
;MSADPKNGIEGGYVRQVPDVVLLYAAVSASGSGANILVAAVAARRICVCNYLIVAAGAVGVKWVRGSTDISGVMQVAATGGVASPVASPGLGPLFKTGVNEDLVLNLSAAVSVGGHLSYYLEVA
;
A
#
# COMPACT_ATOMS: atom_id res chain seq x y z
N MET A 1 -16.79 -6.49 35.05
CA MET A 1 -17.00 -6.27 34.77
C MET A 1 -16.85 -6.31 34.27
N SER A 2 -16.74 -5.98 34.18
CA SER A 2 -16.84 -5.70 33.72
C SER A 2 -16.57 -5.36 33.25
N ALA A 3 -16.46 -5.01 33.31
CA ALA A 3 -16.42 -4.57 32.94
C ALA A 3 -16.06 -4.35 32.56
N ASP A 4 -15.86 -4.10 32.58
CA ASP A 4 -15.74 -3.79 32.25
C ASP A 4 -15.36 -3.56 31.81
N PRO A 5 -15.33 -3.31 31.91
CA PRO A 5 -15.15 -2.88 31.50
C PRO A 5 -14.66 -2.77 31.11
N LYS A 6 -14.59 -2.53 31.23
CA LYS A 6 -14.54 -2.30 31.00
C LYS A 6 -14.07 -2.16 30.48
N ASN A 7 -13.96 -1.87 30.50
CA ASN A 7 -13.98 -1.62 30.00
C ASN A 7 -13.74 -1.26 29.48
N GLY A 8 -13.80 -0.94 29.60
CA GLY A 8 -14.10 -0.41 29.12
C GLY A 8 -14.08 -0.11 28.77
N ILE A 9 -14.00 0.17 28.85
CA ILE A 9 -14.39 0.45 28.61
C ILE A 9 -14.81 0.39 28.42
N GLU A 10 -15.19 0.81 28.84
CA GLU A 10 -15.67 0.75 28.64
C GLU A 10 -15.89 0.94 28.03
N GLY A 11 -16.35 1.13 28.13
CA GLY A 11 -16.59 1.38 27.45
C GLY A 11 -16.34 1.32 26.61
N GLY A 12 -16.37 1.48 26.39
CA GLY A 12 -16.07 1.60 25.66
C GLY A 12 -15.70 1.20 24.94
N TYR A 13 -15.77 1.41 24.67
CA TYR A 13 -15.23 1.05 23.97
C TYR A 13 -14.35 0.74 23.42
N VAL A 14 -14.34 0.87 23.62
CA VAL A 14 -13.25 0.47 22.80
C VAL A 14 -13.70 -0.29 21.66
N ARG A 15 -13.61 0.20 20.69
CA ARG A 15 -13.82 -0.47 19.58
C ARG A 15 -12.73 -1.36 19.25
N GLN A 16 -13.00 -2.46 18.83
CA GLN A 16 -12.00 -3.34 18.33
C GLN A 16 -11.59 -2.99 16.96
N VAL A 17 -10.35 -2.66 16.84
CA VAL A 17 -9.73 -2.72 15.53
C VAL A 17 -9.54 -4.18 15.21
N PRO A 18 -9.99 -4.65 14.03
CA PRO A 18 -9.72 -6.03 13.64
C PRO A 18 -8.23 -6.32 13.77
N ASP A 19 -7.90 -7.56 14.11
CA ASP A 19 -6.52 -7.99 14.18
C ASP A 19 -5.90 -7.97 12.79
N VAL A 20 -5.41 -6.82 12.41
CA VAL A 20 -4.75 -6.62 11.14
C VAL A 20 -3.26 -6.65 11.36
N VAL A 21 -2.57 -7.56 10.70
CA VAL A 21 -1.13 -7.62 10.74
C VAL A 21 -0.60 -6.66 9.69
N LEU A 22 0.06 -5.60 10.15
CA LEU A 22 0.67 -4.64 9.27
C LEU A 22 2.00 -5.19 8.76
N LEU A 23 2.13 -5.24 7.46
CA LEU A 23 3.31 -5.74 6.78
C LEU A 23 4.03 -4.59 6.08
N TYR A 24 5.30 -4.77 5.81
CA TYR A 24 6.14 -3.76 5.18
C TYR A 24 6.85 -4.36 3.98
N ALA A 25 7.01 -3.57 2.94
CA ALA A 25 7.76 -3.97 1.76
C ALA A 25 8.64 -2.82 1.30
N ALA A 26 9.82 -3.17 0.82
CA ALA A 26 10.67 -2.20 0.14
C ALA A 26 10.10 -1.92 -1.24
N VAL A 27 10.18 -0.67 -1.66
CA VAL A 27 9.95 -0.32 -3.05
C VAL A 27 11.32 -0.34 -3.73
N SER A 28 11.47 -1.21 -4.71
CA SER A 28 12.70 -1.31 -5.49
C SER A 28 12.29 -1.64 -6.91
N ALA A 29 12.26 -0.64 -7.75
CA ALA A 29 11.83 -0.76 -9.13
C ALA A 29 12.83 -0.03 -10.02
N SER A 30 13.20 -0.63 -11.13
CA SER A 30 14.17 -0.03 -12.05
C SER A 30 13.90 -0.36 -13.51
N GLY A 31 12.93 -1.21 -13.78
CA GLY A 31 12.56 -1.57 -15.15
C GLY A 31 11.46 -0.70 -15.70
N SER A 32 11.55 -0.34 -16.99
CA SER A 32 10.44 0.29 -17.69
C SER A 32 9.26 -0.68 -17.70
N GLY A 33 8.06 -0.18 -17.47
CA GLY A 33 6.86 -1.00 -17.41
C GLY A 33 6.57 -1.50 -16.02
N ALA A 34 6.01 -2.70 -15.91
CA ALA A 34 5.51 -3.26 -14.66
C ALA A 34 6.63 -3.79 -13.76
N ASN A 35 6.61 -3.38 -12.51
CA ASN A 35 7.51 -3.90 -11.48
C ASN A 35 6.65 -4.41 -10.32
N ILE A 36 6.71 -5.70 -10.04
CA ILE A 36 5.93 -6.28 -8.96
C ILE A 36 6.58 -5.92 -7.63
N LEU A 37 5.85 -5.22 -6.78
CA LEU A 37 6.32 -4.85 -5.44
C LEU A 37 5.90 -5.86 -4.39
N VAL A 38 4.67 -6.33 -4.48
CA VAL A 38 4.13 -7.35 -3.58
C VAL A 38 3.43 -8.38 -4.45
N ALA A 39 3.90 -9.61 -4.39
CA ALA A 39 3.30 -10.70 -5.16
C ALA A 39 1.92 -11.05 -4.64
N ALA A 40 1.05 -11.48 -5.52
CA ALA A 40 -0.29 -11.92 -5.15
C ALA A 40 -0.23 -13.03 -4.09
N VAL A 41 -1.14 -12.94 -3.13
CA VAL A 41 -1.33 -13.98 -2.12
C VAL A 41 -2.69 -14.61 -2.37
N ALA A 42 -2.72 -15.94 -2.40
CA ALA A 42 -3.94 -16.68 -2.71
C ALA A 42 -5.09 -16.29 -1.79
N ALA A 43 -6.25 -16.03 -2.36
CA ALA A 43 -7.48 -15.67 -1.68
C ALA A 43 -7.37 -14.41 -0.81
N ARG A 44 -6.46 -13.50 -1.16
CA ARG A 44 -6.25 -12.25 -0.41
C ARG A 44 -6.22 -11.04 -1.33
N ARG A 45 -6.52 -9.88 -0.72
CA ARG A 45 -6.29 -8.57 -1.34
C ARG A 45 -5.15 -7.89 -0.61
N ILE A 46 -4.33 -7.16 -1.33
CA ILE A 46 -3.27 -6.34 -0.75
C ILE A 46 -3.84 -4.95 -0.52
N CYS A 47 -3.88 -4.52 0.73
CA CYS A 47 -4.47 -3.24 1.11
C CYS A 47 -3.34 -2.31 1.55
N VAL A 48 -3.04 -1.29 0.75
CA VAL A 48 -1.92 -0.38 0.99
C VAL A 48 -2.34 0.73 1.94
N CYS A 49 -1.59 0.91 3.03
CA CYS A 49 -1.89 1.92 4.04
C CYS A 49 -1.11 3.20 3.84
N ASN A 50 0.14 3.09 3.43
CA ASN A 50 0.96 4.26 3.10
C ASN A 50 2.12 3.84 2.22
N TYR A 51 2.76 4.82 1.59
CA TYR A 51 3.95 4.56 0.81
C TYR A 51 4.79 5.83 0.71
N LEU A 52 6.07 5.63 0.45
CA LEU A 52 7.01 6.67 0.09
C LEU A 52 7.83 6.14 -1.08
N ILE A 53 7.92 6.91 -2.14
CA ILE A 53 8.77 6.59 -3.29
C ILE A 53 9.65 7.77 -3.65
N VAL A 54 10.89 7.49 -4.02
CA VAL A 54 11.86 8.48 -4.46
C VAL A 54 12.52 7.96 -5.74
N ALA A 55 12.59 8.81 -6.75
CA ALA A 55 13.14 8.45 -8.04
C ALA A 55 14.52 9.05 -8.22
N ALA A 56 15.45 8.26 -8.78
CA ALA A 56 16.80 8.74 -9.11
C ALA A 56 16.80 9.65 -10.32
N GLY A 57 15.84 9.50 -11.22
CA GLY A 57 15.70 10.32 -12.42
C GLY A 57 14.22 10.66 -12.65
N ALA A 58 13.97 11.56 -13.58
CA ALA A 58 12.61 11.94 -13.94
C ALA A 58 11.88 10.73 -14.53
N VAL A 59 10.72 10.38 -13.97
CA VAL A 59 9.95 9.21 -14.38
C VAL A 59 8.48 9.40 -14.03
N GLY A 60 7.60 8.87 -14.86
CA GLY A 60 6.18 8.74 -14.51
C GLY A 60 5.96 7.43 -13.80
N VAL A 61 5.23 7.46 -12.69
CA VAL A 61 4.91 6.26 -11.93
C VAL A 61 3.40 6.15 -11.77
N LYS A 62 2.90 4.92 -11.80
CA LYS A 62 1.49 4.69 -11.45
C LYS A 62 1.35 3.36 -10.73
N TRP A 63 0.38 3.31 -9.85
CA TRP A 63 0.03 2.09 -9.14
C TRP A 63 -0.91 1.24 -9.98
N VAL A 64 -0.64 -0.05 -10.02
CA VAL A 64 -1.38 -1.01 -10.83
C VAL A 64 -1.68 -2.24 -9.97
N ARG A 65 -2.88 -2.79 -10.11
CA ARG A 65 -3.25 -4.08 -9.52
C ARG A 65 -3.39 -5.08 -10.65
N GLY A 66 -2.61 -6.14 -10.60
CA GLY A 66 -2.57 -7.08 -11.72
C GLY A 66 -2.21 -6.34 -13.00
N SER A 67 -3.18 -6.16 -13.89
CA SER A 67 -3.02 -5.39 -15.12
C SER A 67 -3.94 -4.17 -15.19
N THR A 68 -4.61 -3.84 -14.09
CA THR A 68 -5.58 -2.74 -14.02
C THR A 68 -4.98 -1.56 -13.26
N ASP A 69 -5.06 -0.38 -13.83
CA ASP A 69 -4.54 0.82 -13.18
C ASP A 69 -5.34 1.15 -11.93
N ILE A 70 -4.63 1.45 -10.84
CA ILE A 70 -5.22 1.97 -9.60
C ILE A 70 -5.16 3.49 -9.64
N SER A 71 -4.03 4.04 -10.05
CA SER A 71 -3.82 5.48 -10.08
C SER A 71 -3.53 5.97 -11.49
N GLY A 72 -3.59 7.27 -11.69
CA GLY A 72 -3.02 7.91 -12.86
C GLY A 72 -1.50 7.98 -12.76
N VAL A 73 -0.87 8.43 -13.81
CA VAL A 73 0.57 8.61 -13.83
C VAL A 73 0.95 9.84 -13.00
N MET A 74 1.86 9.64 -12.05
CA MET A 74 2.43 10.71 -11.25
C MET A 74 3.81 11.03 -11.79
N GLN A 75 4.02 12.27 -12.19
CA GLN A 75 5.32 12.69 -12.73
C GLN A 75 6.25 13.03 -11.58
N VAL A 76 7.34 12.29 -11.47
CA VAL A 76 8.33 12.47 -10.41
C VAL A 76 9.59 13.06 -11.03
N ALA A 77 10.05 14.16 -10.45
CA ALA A 77 11.30 14.78 -10.89
C ALA A 77 12.51 13.95 -10.46
N ALA A 78 13.63 14.20 -11.12
CA ALA A 78 14.89 13.57 -10.70
C ALA A 78 15.18 13.92 -9.23
N THR A 79 15.52 12.93 -8.44
CA THR A 79 15.72 13.03 -6.98
C THR A 79 14.49 13.51 -6.20
N GLY A 80 13.34 13.54 -6.87
CA GLY A 80 12.06 13.87 -6.24
C GLY A 80 11.36 12.62 -5.70
N GLY A 81 10.29 12.85 -4.99
CA GLY A 81 9.53 11.74 -4.41
C GLY A 81 8.07 12.07 -4.19
N VAL A 82 7.33 11.05 -3.83
CA VAL A 82 5.92 11.14 -3.46
C VAL A 82 5.71 10.38 -2.18
N ALA A 83 5.10 11.04 -1.21
CA ALA A 83 4.70 10.40 0.04
C ALA A 83 3.19 10.45 0.14
N SER A 84 2.60 9.33 0.47
CA SER A 84 1.15 9.27 0.68
C SER A 84 0.78 9.77 2.07
N PRO A 85 -0.49 10.16 2.28
CA PRO A 85 -0.99 10.28 3.63
C PRO A 85 -1.01 8.90 4.29
N VAL A 86 -1.05 8.88 5.61
CA VAL A 86 -1.18 7.63 6.35
C VAL A 86 -2.66 7.30 6.48
N ALA A 87 -3.06 6.12 6.03
CA ALA A 87 -4.41 5.64 6.21
C ALA A 87 -4.54 5.01 7.60
N SER A 88 -5.60 5.36 8.31
CA SER A 88 -5.93 4.69 9.56
C SER A 88 -6.58 3.35 9.25
N PRO A 89 -6.16 2.26 9.90
CA PRO A 89 -6.81 0.95 9.69
C PRO A 89 -8.32 0.99 9.88
N GLY A 90 -8.81 1.81 10.79
CA GLY A 90 -10.25 1.95 11.03
C GLY A 90 -10.99 2.70 9.93
N LEU A 91 -10.28 3.41 9.06
CA LEU A 91 -10.86 4.18 7.97
C LEU A 91 -10.63 3.53 6.60
N GLY A 92 -9.97 2.39 6.59
CA GLY A 92 -9.65 1.66 5.38
C GLY A 92 -8.31 2.03 4.77
N PRO A 93 -7.87 1.30 3.76
CA PRO A 93 -6.60 1.56 3.09
C PRO A 93 -6.71 2.73 2.11
N LEU A 94 -5.54 3.20 1.64
CA LEU A 94 -5.49 4.17 0.54
C LEU A 94 -6.10 3.57 -0.73
N PHE A 95 -5.74 2.33 -1.02
CA PHE A 95 -6.26 1.55 -2.13
C PHE A 95 -5.93 0.07 -1.89
N LYS A 96 -6.56 -0.79 -2.66
CA LYS A 96 -6.32 -2.23 -2.54
C LYS A 96 -6.37 -2.90 -3.91
N THR A 97 -5.70 -4.05 -3.99
CA THR A 97 -5.78 -4.90 -5.18
C THR A 97 -7.07 -5.72 -5.14
N GLY A 98 -7.36 -6.37 -6.25
CA GLY A 98 -8.35 -7.45 -6.26
C GLY A 98 -7.77 -8.72 -5.65
N VAL A 99 -8.62 -9.73 -5.51
CA VAL A 99 -8.21 -11.05 -5.01
C VAL A 99 -7.22 -11.68 -5.99
N ASN A 100 -6.13 -12.22 -5.48
CA ASN A 100 -5.11 -12.90 -6.27
C ASN A 100 -4.41 -11.98 -7.28
N GLU A 101 -4.32 -10.69 -6.98
CA GLU A 101 -3.62 -9.73 -7.85
C GLU A 101 -2.35 -9.22 -7.20
N ASP A 102 -1.30 -9.06 -8.01
CA ASP A 102 -0.06 -8.43 -7.59
C ASP A 102 -0.25 -6.93 -7.39
N LEU A 103 0.51 -6.36 -6.46
CA LEU A 103 0.68 -4.91 -6.39
C LEU A 103 1.87 -4.53 -7.25
N VAL A 104 1.65 -3.66 -8.20
CA VAL A 104 2.62 -3.30 -9.23
C VAL A 104 2.85 -1.81 -9.25
N LEU A 105 4.11 -1.42 -9.42
CA LEU A 105 4.48 -0.05 -9.75
C LEU A 105 4.93 -0.01 -11.21
N ASN A 106 4.25 0.76 -12.02
CA ASN A 106 4.57 0.89 -13.43
C ASN A 106 5.40 2.14 -13.66
N LEU A 107 6.55 1.98 -14.31
CA LEU A 107 7.46 3.10 -14.60
C LEU A 107 7.44 3.41 -16.07
N SER A 108 7.45 4.71 -16.41
CA SER A 108 7.46 5.15 -17.79
C SER A 108 8.83 4.99 -18.45
N ALA A 109 9.88 4.78 -17.68
CA ALA A 109 11.26 4.61 -18.18
C ALA A 109 12.06 3.77 -17.16
N ALA A 110 13.21 3.27 -17.61
CA ALA A 110 14.10 2.47 -16.75
C ALA A 110 14.90 3.40 -15.82
N VAL A 111 14.26 3.82 -14.74
CA VAL A 111 14.83 4.71 -13.72
C VAL A 111 14.68 4.02 -12.37
N SER A 112 15.74 4.09 -11.57
CA SER A 112 15.68 3.51 -10.21
C SER A 112 14.71 4.30 -9.34
N VAL A 113 13.76 3.57 -8.76
CA VAL A 113 12.79 4.10 -7.81
C VAL A 113 12.89 3.27 -6.54
N GLY A 114 13.13 3.94 -5.43
CA GLY A 114 13.23 3.30 -4.12
C GLY A 114 12.21 3.86 -3.16
N GLY A 115 12.07 3.20 -2.02
CA GLY A 115 11.18 3.64 -0.96
C GLY A 115 10.64 2.48 -0.16
N HIS A 116 9.50 2.67 0.43
CA HIS A 116 8.84 1.64 1.24
C HIS A 116 7.33 1.81 1.20
N LEU A 117 6.64 0.76 1.56
CA LEU A 117 5.19 0.82 1.74
C LEU A 117 4.79 -0.08 2.91
N SER A 118 3.65 0.22 3.49
CA SER A 118 3.03 -0.66 4.46
C SER A 118 1.68 -1.10 3.93
N TYR A 119 1.32 -2.33 4.24
CA TYR A 119 0.09 -2.93 3.74
C TYR A 119 -0.39 -4.02 4.70
N TYR A 120 -1.61 -4.46 4.51
CA TYR A 120 -2.12 -5.65 5.16
C TYR A 120 -2.85 -6.51 4.13
N LEU A 121 -3.08 -7.75 4.48
CA LEU A 121 -3.80 -8.69 3.62
C LEU A 121 -5.24 -8.84 4.12
N GLU A 122 -6.18 -8.70 3.21
CA GLU A 122 -7.60 -8.84 3.50
C GLU A 122 -8.11 -10.16 2.93
N VAL A 123 -8.86 -10.90 3.70
CA VAL A 123 -9.49 -12.14 3.24
C VAL A 123 -10.55 -11.80 2.19
N ALA A 124 -10.54 -12.58 1.13
CA ALA A 124 -11.49 -12.42 0.04
C ALA A 124 -12.92 -12.69 0.48
#